data_d85826af82d8ad8fa54b49a162ab74b6
#
_entry.id   d85826af82d8ad8fa54b49a162ab74b6
#
_cell.length_a   1.000
_cell.length_b   1.000
_cell.length_c   1.000
_cell.angle_alpha   90.00
_cell.angle_beta   90.00
_cell.angle_gamma   90.00
#
_symmetry.space_group_name_H-M   'P 1'
#
loop_
_entity.id
_entity.type
_entity.pdbx_description
1 polymer ?
#
loop_
_entity_poly.entity_id
_entity_poly.type
_entity_poly.pdbx_seq_one_letter_code
_entity_poly.pdbx_strand_id
1 'polypeptide(L)'
;MLRRWAIGTTRSKVSRLYDALMRIAREGHAPRRLVQTPEIPAFTKLRFLPRDAYYCGGELVPVFDDRERVNRRLAGRICADQIVPYPPGIPVLVPGQLITKNIVEYLGALLHSHKRMEMHGVVHEGYLPCIRVLKPEEEKGLVQIRG
;
A
#
# COMPACT_ATOMS: atom_id res chain seq x y z
N MET A 1 12.85 4.37 40.21
CA MET A 1 12.51 4.49 38.76
C MET A 1 12.37 3.08 38.18
N LEU A 2 11.15 2.56 38.03
CA LEU A 2 10.87 1.19 37.60
C LEU A 2 11.02 1.12 36.06
N ARG A 3 12.08 0.41 35.62
CA ARG A 3 12.24 0.12 34.16
C ARG A 3 11.24 -0.94 33.76
N ARG A 4 10.19 -0.54 33.04
CA ARG A 4 9.27 -1.48 32.41
C ARG A 4 9.95 -2.11 31.20
N TRP A 5 10.43 -3.33 31.34
CA TRP A 5 10.86 -4.16 30.24
C TRP A 5 9.63 -4.83 29.62
N ALA A 6 9.57 -4.85 28.30
CA ALA A 6 8.50 -5.58 27.60
C ALA A 6 8.62 -7.09 27.89
N ILE A 7 7.47 -7.77 28.02
CA ILE A 7 7.42 -9.22 28.21
C ILE A 7 8.20 -9.90 27.07
N GLY A 8 9.15 -10.77 27.44
CA GLY A 8 10.02 -11.48 26.48
C GLY A 8 11.35 -10.79 26.14
N THR A 9 11.66 -9.64 26.75
CA THR A 9 12.99 -9.03 26.64
C THR A 9 13.96 -9.72 27.61
N THR A 10 14.98 -10.39 27.07
CA THR A 10 16.06 -11.03 27.85
C THR A 10 17.37 -10.27 27.72
N ARG A 11 18.30 -10.46 28.65
CA ARG A 11 19.64 -9.85 28.58
C ARG A 11 20.35 -10.22 27.27
N SER A 12 20.24 -11.48 26.84
CA SER A 12 20.84 -11.92 25.58
C SER A 12 20.27 -11.18 24.34
N LYS A 13 18.98 -10.89 24.30
CA LYS A 13 18.36 -10.11 23.20
C LYS A 13 18.88 -8.67 23.21
N VAL A 14 19.01 -8.06 24.38
CA VAL A 14 19.56 -6.70 24.52
C VAL A 14 21.02 -6.66 24.10
N SER A 15 21.85 -7.65 24.54
CA SER A 15 23.25 -7.73 24.10
C SER A 15 23.37 -7.87 22.59
N ARG A 16 22.60 -8.76 21.97
CA ARG A 16 22.59 -8.93 20.50
C ARG A 16 22.20 -7.65 19.76
N LEU A 17 21.20 -6.91 20.26
CA LEU A 17 20.82 -5.62 19.69
C LEU A 17 21.96 -4.60 19.83
N TYR A 18 22.56 -4.50 21.02
CA TYR A 18 23.70 -3.62 21.27
C TYR A 18 24.87 -3.94 20.33
N ASP A 19 25.26 -5.22 20.22
CA ASP A 19 26.34 -5.64 19.34
C ASP A 19 26.05 -5.35 17.87
N ALA A 20 24.79 -5.53 17.43
CA ALA A 20 24.37 -5.19 16.07
C ALA A 20 24.47 -3.67 15.80
N LEU A 21 24.01 -2.84 16.75
CA LEU A 21 24.10 -1.38 16.65
C LEU A 21 25.55 -0.90 16.63
N MET A 22 26.42 -1.47 17.51
CA MET A 22 27.84 -1.13 17.55
C MET A 22 28.56 -1.54 16.26
N ARG A 23 28.21 -2.68 15.67
CA ARG A 23 28.76 -3.10 14.38
C ARG A 23 28.35 -2.13 13.28
N ILE A 24 27.07 -1.78 13.19
CA ILE A 24 26.54 -0.80 12.24
C ILE A 24 27.26 0.55 12.39
N ALA A 25 27.46 1.02 13.61
CA ALA A 25 28.17 2.28 13.88
C ALA A 25 29.65 2.26 13.46
N ARG A 26 30.33 1.10 13.59
CA ARG A 26 31.75 0.94 13.20
C ARG A 26 31.96 0.77 11.70
N GLU A 27 31.05 0.08 11.02
CA GLU A 27 31.17 -0.23 9.60
C GLU A 27 30.96 0.98 8.69
N GLY A 28 30.58 2.14 9.24
CA GLY A 28 30.39 3.40 8.52
C GLY A 28 29.45 3.21 7.32
N HIS A 29 28.34 3.91 7.29
CA HIS A 29 27.43 3.81 6.14
C HIS A 29 27.98 4.62 4.99
N ALA A 30 28.30 3.97 3.88
CA ALA A 30 28.29 4.68 2.61
C ALA A 30 26.93 5.39 2.47
N PRO A 31 26.90 6.67 2.08
CA PRO A 31 25.65 7.40 1.95
C PRO A 31 24.73 6.61 1.02
N ARG A 32 23.70 5.97 1.57
CA ARG A 32 22.66 5.35 0.76
C ARG A 32 22.07 6.45 -0.09
N ARG A 33 22.14 6.30 -1.40
CA ARG A 33 21.35 7.12 -2.30
C ARG A 33 19.92 7.08 -1.79
N LEU A 34 19.44 8.20 -1.26
CA LEU A 34 18.05 8.33 -0.85
C LEU A 34 17.22 8.08 -2.11
N VAL A 35 16.56 6.94 -2.16
CA VAL A 35 15.58 6.67 -3.19
C VAL A 35 14.46 7.67 -2.92
N GLN A 36 14.26 8.60 -3.84
CA GLN A 36 13.14 9.53 -3.74
C GLN A 36 11.86 8.71 -3.85
N THR A 37 11.16 8.56 -2.74
CA THR A 37 9.80 8.01 -2.73
C THR A 37 8.89 9.03 -3.41
N PRO A 38 8.02 8.60 -4.32
CA PRO A 38 7.06 9.52 -4.93
C PRO A 38 6.18 10.13 -3.83
N GLU A 39 5.78 11.37 -4.03
CA GLU A 39 4.91 12.10 -3.10
C GLU A 39 3.57 11.39 -2.96
N ILE A 40 3.11 11.21 -1.70
CA ILE A 40 1.84 10.55 -1.43
C ILE A 40 0.71 11.44 -1.97
N PRO A 41 -0.16 10.91 -2.87
CA PRO A 41 -1.26 11.70 -3.42
C PRO A 41 -2.27 12.06 -2.34
N ALA A 42 -2.96 13.18 -2.54
CA ALA A 42 -4.03 13.61 -1.65
C ALA A 42 -5.11 12.53 -1.53
N PHE A 43 -5.67 12.41 -0.32
CA PHE A 43 -6.74 11.45 -0.04
C PHE A 43 -7.97 11.77 -0.88
N THR A 44 -8.49 10.81 -1.61
CA THR A 44 -9.65 11.01 -2.50
C THR A 44 -10.97 10.78 -1.75
N LYS A 45 -12.06 11.26 -2.34
CA LYS A 45 -13.39 11.13 -1.73
C LYS A 45 -13.83 9.67 -1.64
N LEU A 46 -14.42 9.32 -0.50
CA LEU A 46 -15.21 8.10 -0.33
C LEU A 46 -16.52 8.26 -1.10
N ARG A 47 -16.83 7.31 -1.96
CA ARG A 47 -18.11 7.23 -2.68
C ARG A 47 -19.09 6.30 -1.99
N PHE A 48 -18.58 5.27 -1.32
CA PHE A 48 -19.36 4.26 -0.62
C PHE A 48 -18.76 3.99 0.76
N LEU A 49 -19.53 3.46 1.68
CA LEU A 49 -19.03 3.03 2.97
C LEU A 49 -17.96 1.94 2.78
N PRO A 50 -16.82 2.03 3.46
CA PRO A 50 -15.74 1.04 3.31
C PRO A 50 -16.19 -0.39 3.55
N ARG A 51 -17.05 -0.61 4.56
CA ARG A 51 -17.63 -1.93 4.84
C ARG A 51 -18.38 -2.48 3.64
N ASP A 52 -19.26 -1.67 3.05
CA ASP A 52 -20.16 -2.15 1.99
C ASP A 52 -19.36 -2.45 0.70
N ALA A 53 -18.38 -1.60 0.37
CA ALA A 53 -17.50 -1.83 -0.76
C ALA A 53 -16.58 -3.05 -0.56
N TYR A 54 -16.09 -3.30 0.66
CA TYR A 54 -15.20 -4.41 0.95
C TYR A 54 -15.87 -5.77 0.75
N TYR A 55 -17.14 -5.89 1.14
CA TYR A 55 -17.90 -7.15 1.04
C TYR A 55 -18.49 -7.41 -0.35
N CYS A 56 -18.33 -6.50 -1.30
CA CYS A 56 -18.63 -6.78 -2.71
C CYS A 56 -17.64 -7.77 -3.30
N GLY A 57 -18.07 -8.53 -4.30
CA GLY A 57 -17.21 -9.49 -5.01
C GLY A 57 -16.07 -8.80 -5.73
N GLY A 58 -16.38 -7.71 -6.44
CA GLY A 58 -15.44 -6.93 -7.22
C GLY A 58 -14.85 -7.69 -8.40
N GLU A 59 -13.90 -7.05 -9.06
CA GLU A 59 -13.07 -7.66 -10.10
C GLU A 59 -11.62 -7.22 -9.93
N LEU A 60 -10.68 -8.08 -10.30
CA LEU A 60 -9.26 -7.77 -10.32
C LEU A 60 -8.90 -7.02 -11.59
N VAL A 61 -8.25 -5.87 -11.43
CA VAL A 61 -7.79 -5.05 -12.56
C VAL A 61 -6.29 -4.85 -12.43
N PRO A 62 -5.49 -5.19 -13.49
CA PRO A 62 -4.05 -5.00 -13.48
C PRO A 62 -3.66 -3.53 -13.32
N VAL A 63 -2.61 -3.27 -12.52
CA VAL A 63 -2.04 -1.92 -12.36
C VAL A 63 -1.29 -1.47 -13.62
N PHE A 64 -0.78 -2.42 -14.39
CA PHE A 64 -0.08 -2.16 -15.65
C PHE A 64 -0.83 -2.74 -16.84
N ASP A 65 -0.70 -2.10 -17.99
CA ASP A 65 -1.18 -2.62 -19.29
C ASP A 65 -0.15 -3.59 -19.92
N ASP A 66 -0.50 -4.20 -21.04
CA ASP A 66 0.35 -5.15 -21.78
C ASP A 66 1.69 -4.54 -22.27
N ARG A 67 1.84 -3.22 -22.17
CA ARG A 67 3.06 -2.49 -22.52
C ARG A 67 3.83 -1.99 -21.28
N GLU A 68 3.56 -2.59 -20.13
CA GLU A 68 4.12 -2.21 -18.82
C GLU A 68 3.88 -0.73 -18.43
N ARG A 69 2.87 -0.09 -19.02
CA ARG A 69 2.48 1.27 -18.67
C ARG A 69 1.34 1.21 -17.65
N VAL A 70 1.26 2.22 -16.83
CA VAL A 70 0.18 2.39 -15.85
C VAL A 70 -1.19 2.29 -16.52
N ASN A 71 -2.01 1.37 -16.05
CA ASN A 71 -3.32 1.08 -16.61
C ASN A 71 -4.34 2.18 -16.24
N ARG A 72 -4.62 3.06 -17.21
CA ARG A 72 -5.54 4.19 -17.02
C ARG A 72 -7.00 3.77 -16.77
N ARG A 73 -7.36 2.51 -17.05
CA ARG A 73 -8.73 1.99 -16.79
C ARG A 73 -9.05 1.92 -15.29
N LEU A 74 -8.03 1.96 -14.43
CA LEU A 74 -8.22 2.04 -12.99
C LEU A 74 -8.73 3.41 -12.53
N ALA A 75 -8.36 4.48 -13.23
CA ALA A 75 -8.84 5.83 -12.89
C ALA A 75 -10.35 5.93 -13.10
N GLY A 76 -11.04 6.44 -12.09
CA GLY A 76 -12.50 6.52 -12.07
C GLY A 76 -13.21 5.30 -11.47
N ARG A 77 -12.50 4.20 -11.20
CA ARG A 77 -13.05 3.03 -10.54
C ARG A 77 -13.07 3.23 -9.00
N ILE A 78 -13.86 2.43 -8.34
CA ILE A 78 -13.97 2.41 -6.87
C ILE A 78 -13.15 1.24 -6.32
N CYS A 79 -12.27 1.53 -5.37
CA CYS A 79 -11.47 0.50 -4.72
C CYS A 79 -12.34 -0.39 -3.84
N ALA A 80 -12.15 -1.70 -3.91
CA ALA A 80 -12.86 -2.67 -3.08
C ALA A 80 -11.99 -3.24 -1.95
N ASP A 81 -10.69 -2.89 -1.93
CA ASP A 81 -9.74 -3.35 -0.93
C ASP A 81 -8.95 -2.20 -0.29
N GLN A 82 -8.22 -2.52 0.76
CA GLN A 82 -7.27 -1.59 1.36
C GLN A 82 -5.89 -1.82 0.75
N ILE A 83 -5.32 -0.78 0.11
CA ILE A 83 -3.98 -0.84 -0.48
C ILE A 83 -3.00 -0.12 0.44
N VAL A 84 -2.02 -0.87 0.95
CA VAL A 84 -1.07 -0.39 1.96
C VAL A 84 0.35 -0.72 1.55
N PRO A 85 1.14 0.26 1.11
CA PRO A 85 2.58 0.10 0.92
C PRO A 85 3.28 -0.08 2.27
N TYR A 86 4.18 -1.05 2.38
CA TYR A 86 4.98 -1.28 3.57
C TYR A 86 6.47 -1.33 3.24
N PRO A 87 7.33 -0.57 3.93
CA PRO A 87 7.05 0.48 4.91
C PRO A 87 6.48 1.76 4.27
N PRO A 88 5.76 2.66 5.00
CA PRO A 88 5.54 2.68 6.45
C PRO A 88 4.24 1.99 6.92
N GLY A 89 3.40 1.46 6.05
CA GLY A 89 2.15 0.84 6.42
C GLY A 89 0.97 1.82 6.52
N ILE A 90 1.00 2.91 5.77
CA ILE A 90 -0.10 3.88 5.67
C ILE A 90 -0.96 3.52 4.46
N PRO A 91 -2.29 3.34 4.62
CA PRO A 91 -3.17 3.10 3.49
C PRO A 91 -3.14 4.24 2.47
N VAL A 92 -2.98 3.90 1.20
CA VAL A 92 -3.09 4.83 0.06
C VAL A 92 -4.50 4.81 -0.51
N LEU A 93 -5.14 3.66 -0.47
CA LEU A 93 -6.53 3.46 -0.83
C LEU A 93 -7.23 2.65 0.26
N VAL A 94 -8.50 2.97 0.48
CA VAL A 94 -9.41 2.19 1.31
C VAL A 94 -10.65 1.79 0.50
N PRO A 95 -11.37 0.72 0.88
CA PRO A 95 -12.58 0.33 0.19
C PRO A 95 -13.59 1.47 0.08
N GLY A 96 -14.29 1.58 -1.02
CA GLY A 96 -15.26 2.65 -1.28
C GLY A 96 -14.66 3.97 -1.77
N GLN A 97 -13.36 4.06 -1.88
CA GLN A 97 -12.65 5.26 -2.31
C GLN A 97 -12.51 5.32 -3.84
N LEU A 98 -12.68 6.53 -4.40
CA LEU A 98 -12.46 6.77 -5.81
C LEU A 98 -10.96 6.71 -6.15
N ILE A 99 -10.59 5.89 -7.11
CA ILE A 99 -9.23 5.80 -7.63
C ILE A 99 -9.02 6.93 -8.64
N THR A 100 -8.11 7.85 -8.33
CA THR A 100 -7.73 8.93 -9.25
C THR A 100 -6.50 8.56 -10.08
N LYS A 101 -6.29 9.31 -11.17
CA LYS A 101 -5.11 9.15 -12.02
C LYS A 101 -3.80 9.26 -11.21
N ASN A 102 -3.72 10.24 -10.29
CA ASN A 102 -2.53 10.44 -9.46
C ASN A 102 -2.24 9.24 -8.56
N ILE A 103 -3.30 8.61 -8.02
CA ILE A 103 -3.14 7.38 -7.22
C ILE A 103 -2.62 6.23 -8.09
N VAL A 104 -3.15 6.06 -9.30
CA VAL A 104 -2.69 4.99 -10.21
C VAL A 104 -1.22 5.21 -10.59
N GLU A 105 -0.83 6.44 -10.92
CA GLU A 105 0.55 6.80 -11.22
C GLU A 105 1.49 6.57 -10.02
N TYR A 106 1.04 6.93 -8.81
CA TYR A 106 1.77 6.69 -7.57
C TYR A 106 1.99 5.19 -7.30
N LEU A 107 0.93 4.38 -7.40
CA LEU A 107 1.03 2.92 -7.24
C LEU A 107 1.95 2.30 -8.29
N GLY A 108 1.86 2.74 -9.53
CA GLY A 108 2.75 2.30 -10.61
C GLY A 108 4.21 2.64 -10.30
N ALA A 109 4.49 3.87 -9.86
CA ALA A 109 5.84 4.30 -9.49
C ALA A 109 6.40 3.47 -8.32
N LEU A 110 5.59 3.16 -7.30
CA LEU A 110 6.00 2.31 -6.19
C LEU A 110 6.33 0.89 -6.65
N LEU A 111 5.46 0.27 -7.44
CA LEU A 111 5.64 -1.09 -7.94
C LEU A 111 6.85 -1.23 -8.87
N HIS A 112 7.18 -0.20 -9.66
CA HIS A 112 8.37 -0.19 -10.51
C HIS A 112 9.67 0.06 -9.75
N SER A 113 9.66 0.95 -8.76
CA SER A 113 10.90 1.43 -8.13
C SER A 113 11.39 0.57 -6.97
N HIS A 114 10.54 -0.21 -6.35
CA HIS A 114 10.84 -0.85 -5.08
C HIS A 114 10.64 -2.37 -5.08
N LYS A 115 11.60 -3.10 -5.61
CA LYS A 115 11.70 -4.57 -5.50
C LYS A 115 11.64 -5.11 -4.05
N ARG A 116 11.65 -4.24 -3.04
CA ARG A 116 11.64 -4.58 -1.61
C ARG A 116 10.45 -4.01 -0.85
N MET A 117 9.50 -3.38 -1.54
CA MET A 117 8.30 -2.85 -0.90
C MET A 117 7.20 -3.89 -1.02
N GLU A 118 6.69 -4.33 0.12
CA GLU A 118 5.48 -5.14 0.17
C GLU A 118 4.28 -4.23 0.01
N MET A 119 3.31 -4.65 -0.79
CA MET A 119 2.08 -3.90 -1.01
C MET A 119 0.88 -4.78 -0.66
N HIS A 120 0.35 -4.57 0.55
CA HIS A 120 -0.83 -5.29 0.98
C HIS A 120 -2.06 -4.83 0.19
N GLY A 121 -2.96 -5.77 -0.11
CA GLY A 121 -4.15 -5.54 -0.93
C GLY A 121 -3.90 -5.60 -2.44
N VAL A 122 -2.65 -5.71 -2.89
CA VAL A 122 -2.31 -6.02 -4.26
C VAL A 122 -2.20 -7.54 -4.41
N VAL A 123 -2.95 -8.09 -5.34
CA VAL A 123 -2.96 -9.53 -5.68
C VAL A 123 -2.18 -9.71 -6.98
N HIS A 124 -1.38 -10.76 -7.06
CA HIS A 124 -0.65 -11.06 -8.30
C HIS A 124 -1.37 -12.15 -9.09
N GLU A 125 -1.83 -11.82 -10.30
CA GLU A 125 -2.26 -12.79 -11.28
C GLU A 125 -1.09 -13.10 -12.22
N GLY A 126 -0.41 -14.22 -11.95
CA GLY A 126 0.90 -14.50 -12.55
C GLY A 126 1.93 -13.45 -12.15
N TYR A 127 2.43 -12.68 -13.11
CA TYR A 127 3.39 -11.59 -12.87
C TYR A 127 2.75 -10.20 -12.78
N LEU A 128 1.44 -10.10 -13.00
CA LEU A 128 0.73 -8.82 -13.04
C LEU A 128 0.20 -8.45 -11.66
N PRO A 129 0.63 -7.33 -11.07
CA PRO A 129 0.01 -6.80 -9.87
C PRO A 129 -1.37 -6.24 -10.20
N CYS A 130 -2.40 -6.74 -9.50
CA CYS A 130 -3.79 -6.37 -9.68
C CYS A 130 -4.35 -5.79 -8.39
N ILE A 131 -5.30 -4.88 -8.50
CA ILE A 131 -6.11 -4.40 -7.38
C ILE A 131 -7.57 -4.73 -7.62
N ARG A 132 -8.29 -5.01 -6.53
CA ARG A 132 -9.72 -5.30 -6.57
C ARG A 132 -10.51 -4.00 -6.59
N VAL A 133 -11.43 -3.89 -7.55
CA VAL A 133 -12.31 -2.74 -7.72
C VAL A 133 -13.76 -3.21 -7.80
N LEU A 134 -14.72 -2.35 -7.47
CA LEU A 134 -16.13 -2.67 -7.61
C LEU A 134 -16.50 -2.86 -9.09
N LYS A 135 -17.40 -3.80 -9.36
CA LYS A 135 -18.02 -3.90 -10.67
C LYS A 135 -19.09 -2.83 -10.83
N PRO A 136 -19.36 -2.36 -12.07
CA PRO A 136 -20.38 -1.31 -12.30
C PRO A 136 -21.78 -1.67 -11.80
N GLU A 137 -22.15 -2.95 -11.82
CA GLU A 137 -23.44 -3.43 -11.30
C GLU A 137 -23.50 -3.37 -9.77
N GLU A 138 -22.38 -3.62 -9.08
CA GLU A 138 -22.30 -3.54 -7.62
C GLU A 138 -22.42 -2.09 -7.14
N GLU A 139 -21.80 -1.15 -7.86
CA GLU A 139 -21.90 0.28 -7.54
C GLU A 139 -23.35 0.78 -7.55
N LYS A 140 -24.21 0.24 -8.44
CA LYS A 140 -25.64 0.59 -8.52
C LYS A 140 -26.43 0.11 -7.30
N GLY A 141 -25.99 -0.97 -6.66
CA GLY A 141 -26.64 -1.55 -5.48
C GLY A 141 -26.25 -0.90 -4.16
N LEU A 142 -25.21 -0.07 -4.14
CA LEU A 142 -24.68 0.54 -2.94
C LEU A 142 -25.22 1.96 -2.69
N VAL A 143 -25.34 2.32 -1.42
CA VAL A 143 -25.74 3.69 -1.01
C VAL A 143 -24.53 4.61 -1.14
N GLN A 144 -24.63 5.62 -1.97
CA GLN A 144 -23.59 6.63 -2.14
C GLN A 144 -23.52 7.58 -0.93
N ILE A 145 -22.30 7.86 -0.47
CA ILE A 145 -22.07 8.91 0.52
C ILE A 145 -22.24 10.26 -0.17
N ARG A 146 -23.20 11.05 0.31
CA ARG A 146 -23.36 12.45 -0.09
C ARG A 146 -22.28 13.26 0.60
N GLY A 147 -21.29 13.75 -0.13
CA GLY A 147 -20.24 14.65 0.34
C GLY A 147 -20.47 16.07 -0.07
#